data_c05591eae3bb498aa5582ec01c7d22e0
#
_entry.id   c05591eae3bb498aa5582ec01c7d22e0
#
_cell.length_a   1.000
_cell.length_b   1.000
_cell.length_c   1.000
_cell.angle_alpha   90.00
_cell.angle_beta   90.00
_cell.angle_gamma   90.00
#
_symmetry.space_group_name_H-M   'P 1'
#
loop_
_entity.id
_entity.type
_entity.pdbx_description
1 polymer ?
#
loop_
_entity_poly.entity_id
_entity_poly.type
_entity_poly.pdbx_seq_one_letter_code
_entity_poly.pdbx_strand_id
1 'polypeptide(L)'
;MLNDEFFNSYENRQLINYGVDGDRLNWVAYDDLPQSDVRGVLKADTYRDGKLMQAYSKEENHTLVVAATRLGKTTSYVIPAIISNARRKLKRSMVISDPKGELYRITSQTLRDEGYRVILLNFRDYMHSECWNVLTPIFRKYRHAISLRDEVEAVDTPKGPRNKFRGKIYSRRSELERDIYLYERMELESVGKDIDDLAAMLIVTHRTDDPYWEDCARGTLKSFIWALLEDSNEELLNERDECDFQKQLITEDTFSFRTIFSIYSAFRDSNESRYDDGGFFTKRKPNSRAYLLAKNNFIENAPNTRKCIISSFDSKMSIFRDSTISQITSCNSFDFDSLDGPVAVFIDYRDEIKAHYQVISLFVQNMYKMLIERANNLPDGKLPVPFYFMLDEFGNFPALRDFDTTISACAGRNIYFTLVIQSYAQLNNVYGKDVAEIILDNLNVKIFLGSNNYDTLQQFSRECGEMTRISPLSALNGSGSEIEHYELETIPLITRSRLSCFEPGECVVLEANCDHVLLSRLERYYLCPEFSSLPMASEHEYTCAVNPFDEKYLFTIKKRSGRRALWD
;
A
#
# COMPACT_ATOMS: atom_id res chain seq x y z
N MET A 1 13.24 -10.28 -55.75
CA MET A 1 13.21 -10.96 -54.45
C MET A 1 13.79 -10.00 -53.43
N LEU A 2 12.94 -9.22 -52.78
CA LEU A 2 13.34 -8.45 -51.59
C LEU A 2 13.24 -9.43 -50.43
N ASN A 3 14.37 -9.68 -49.76
CA ASN A 3 14.49 -10.67 -48.69
C ASN A 3 13.51 -10.30 -47.54
N ASP A 4 12.73 -11.25 -47.05
CA ASP A 4 11.91 -11.14 -45.85
C ASP A 4 12.67 -10.64 -44.61
N GLU A 5 14.00 -10.89 -44.58
CA GLU A 5 14.89 -10.36 -43.54
C GLU A 5 15.06 -8.83 -43.55
N PHE A 6 14.91 -8.17 -44.72
CA PHE A 6 15.14 -6.71 -44.82
C PHE A 6 14.02 -5.89 -44.20
N PHE A 7 12.76 -6.39 -44.20
CA PHE A 7 11.60 -5.71 -43.62
C PHE A 7 11.39 -6.03 -42.14
N ASN A 8 12.02 -7.07 -41.61
CA ASN A 8 11.91 -7.46 -40.22
C ASN A 8 12.90 -6.77 -39.26
N SER A 9 13.85 -5.96 -39.78
CA SER A 9 15.03 -5.62 -38.97
C SER A 9 15.01 -4.27 -38.26
N TYR A 10 14.09 -3.33 -38.52
CA TYR A 10 14.31 -1.99 -37.97
C TYR A 10 13.14 -1.23 -37.34
N GLU A 11 11.86 -1.63 -37.47
CA GLU A 11 10.75 -0.82 -36.95
C GLU A 11 9.64 -1.56 -36.20
N ASN A 12 9.62 -2.89 -36.16
CA ASN A 12 8.51 -3.66 -35.57
C ASN A 12 8.98 -4.54 -34.40
N ARG A 13 8.27 -4.50 -33.29
CA ARG A 13 8.44 -5.50 -32.22
C ARG A 13 8.24 -6.90 -32.79
N GLN A 14 9.08 -7.85 -32.37
CA GLN A 14 9.00 -9.25 -32.79
C GLN A 14 8.09 -10.02 -31.83
N LEU A 15 7.27 -10.92 -32.37
CA LEU A 15 6.55 -11.90 -31.54
C LEU A 15 7.48 -13.09 -31.28
N ILE A 16 7.83 -13.31 -30.00
CA ILE A 16 8.62 -14.45 -29.55
C ILE A 16 7.70 -15.45 -28.85
N ASN A 17 7.76 -16.72 -29.30
CA ASN A 17 7.06 -17.80 -28.63
C ASN A 17 8.04 -18.53 -27.70
N TYR A 18 7.71 -18.65 -26.40
CA TYR A 18 8.56 -19.31 -25.40
C TYR A 18 8.94 -20.76 -25.77
N GLY A 19 8.07 -21.48 -26.48
CA GLY A 19 8.31 -22.86 -26.91
C GLY A 19 9.20 -22.98 -28.15
N VAL A 20 9.24 -21.93 -29.01
CA VAL A 20 10.02 -21.94 -30.28
C VAL A 20 11.30 -21.14 -30.13
N ASP A 21 11.22 -19.94 -29.52
CA ASP A 21 12.32 -18.98 -29.37
C ASP A 21 12.87 -18.98 -27.93
N GLY A 22 12.66 -20.06 -27.18
CA GLY A 22 12.99 -20.16 -25.77
C GLY A 22 14.47 -19.90 -25.42
N ASP A 23 15.39 -20.05 -26.39
CA ASP A 23 16.80 -19.78 -26.19
C ASP A 23 17.11 -18.28 -26.01
N ARG A 24 16.17 -17.38 -26.34
CA ARG A 24 16.29 -15.93 -26.12
C ARG A 24 15.96 -15.51 -24.67
N LEU A 25 15.43 -16.44 -23.86
CA LEU A 25 15.03 -16.17 -22.48
C LEU A 25 16.08 -16.69 -21.51
N ASN A 26 16.34 -15.95 -20.45
CA ASN A 26 17.19 -16.38 -19.35
C ASN A 26 16.43 -17.37 -18.46
N TRP A 27 16.60 -18.66 -18.75
CA TRP A 27 15.98 -19.73 -17.99
C TRP A 27 16.84 -20.10 -16.78
N VAL A 28 16.20 -20.26 -15.63
CA VAL A 28 16.81 -20.78 -14.41
C VAL A 28 15.97 -21.96 -13.93
N ALA A 29 16.62 -23.05 -13.56
CA ALA A 29 15.90 -24.14 -12.93
C ALA A 29 15.39 -23.71 -11.55
N TYR A 30 14.17 -24.10 -11.22
CA TYR A 30 13.53 -23.78 -9.95
C TYR A 30 14.39 -24.21 -8.74
N ASP A 31 15.04 -25.37 -8.84
CA ASP A 31 15.94 -25.89 -7.82
C ASP A 31 17.23 -25.07 -7.66
N ASP A 32 17.65 -24.37 -8.70
CA ASP A 32 18.87 -23.55 -8.71
C ASP A 32 18.61 -22.10 -8.25
N LEU A 33 17.35 -21.70 -8.01
CA LEU A 33 16.99 -20.36 -7.55
C LEU A 33 17.74 -19.90 -6.28
N PRO A 34 17.95 -20.78 -5.26
CA PRO A 34 18.67 -20.39 -4.03
C PRO A 34 20.13 -19.98 -4.28
N GLN A 35 20.71 -20.39 -5.40
CA GLN A 35 22.11 -20.12 -5.74
C GLN A 35 22.23 -19.09 -6.87
N SER A 36 21.13 -18.79 -7.55
CA SER A 36 21.09 -17.89 -8.69
C SER A 36 20.98 -16.42 -8.27
N ASP A 37 21.75 -15.57 -8.93
CA ASP A 37 21.64 -14.10 -8.82
C ASP A 37 20.54 -13.52 -9.73
N VAL A 38 19.56 -14.34 -10.14
CA VAL A 38 18.46 -13.93 -11.00
C VAL A 38 17.66 -12.78 -10.36
N ARG A 39 17.42 -11.77 -11.16
CA ARG A 39 16.60 -10.59 -10.83
C ARG A 39 15.32 -10.61 -11.63
N GLY A 40 14.47 -9.62 -11.39
CA GLY A 40 13.32 -9.36 -12.22
C GLY A 40 12.08 -10.19 -11.89
N VAL A 41 11.10 -10.07 -12.75
CA VAL A 41 9.74 -10.59 -12.62
C VAL A 41 9.58 -11.90 -13.38
N LEU A 42 8.87 -12.87 -12.83
CA LEU A 42 8.54 -14.14 -13.50
C LEU A 42 7.73 -13.87 -14.78
N LYS A 43 8.21 -14.42 -15.92
CA LYS A 43 7.60 -14.24 -17.25
C LYS A 43 7.09 -15.52 -17.90
N ALA A 44 7.71 -16.63 -17.59
CA ALA A 44 7.36 -17.94 -18.17
C ALA A 44 7.81 -19.07 -17.26
N ASP A 45 7.15 -20.21 -17.37
CA ASP A 45 7.61 -21.48 -16.83
C ASP A 45 7.42 -22.60 -17.85
N THR A 46 8.23 -23.63 -17.74
CA THR A 46 8.18 -24.82 -18.60
C THR A 46 8.97 -25.96 -17.97
N TYR A 47 8.74 -27.19 -18.43
CA TYR A 47 9.53 -28.35 -18.06
C TYR A 47 10.57 -28.64 -19.15
N ARG A 48 11.85 -28.75 -18.76
CA ARG A 48 12.93 -29.25 -19.63
C ARG A 48 13.68 -30.34 -18.86
N ASP A 49 13.83 -31.49 -19.50
CA ASP A 49 14.52 -32.67 -18.91
C ASP A 49 13.99 -33.03 -17.50
N GLY A 50 12.68 -32.88 -17.28
CA GLY A 50 12.02 -33.20 -16.01
C GLY A 50 12.21 -32.16 -14.90
N LYS A 51 12.84 -31.00 -15.18
CA LYS A 51 13.02 -29.89 -14.25
C LYS A 51 12.12 -28.73 -14.61
N LEU A 52 11.53 -28.10 -13.59
CA LEU A 52 10.80 -26.84 -13.76
C LEU A 52 11.80 -25.72 -14.03
N MET A 53 11.70 -25.10 -15.20
CA MET A 53 12.48 -23.94 -15.63
C MET A 53 11.61 -22.70 -15.56
N GLN A 54 12.16 -21.62 -15.05
CA GLN A 54 11.50 -20.33 -14.95
C GLN A 54 12.31 -19.23 -15.66
N ALA A 55 11.63 -18.38 -16.41
CA ALA A 55 12.24 -17.24 -17.07
C ALA A 55 11.80 -15.92 -16.40
N TYR A 56 12.73 -14.98 -16.31
CA TYR A 56 12.54 -13.72 -15.61
C TYR A 56 12.87 -12.52 -16.49
N SER A 57 12.32 -11.34 -16.16
CA SER A 57 12.77 -10.07 -16.73
C SER A 57 14.22 -9.78 -16.29
N LYS A 58 14.87 -8.83 -16.97
CA LYS A 58 16.28 -8.51 -16.68
C LYS A 58 16.44 -7.79 -15.34
N GLU A 59 15.47 -6.95 -15.00
CA GLU A 59 15.51 -6.08 -13.83
C GLU A 59 14.24 -6.20 -13.01
N GLU A 60 14.30 -5.75 -11.75
CA GLU A 60 13.14 -5.58 -10.90
C GLU A 60 12.25 -4.48 -11.46
N ASN A 61 10.94 -4.72 -11.54
CA ASN A 61 9.99 -3.79 -12.15
C ASN A 61 8.63 -3.82 -11.47
N HIS A 62 7.90 -2.70 -11.60
CA HIS A 62 6.46 -2.71 -11.37
C HIS A 62 5.78 -3.58 -12.41
N THR A 63 4.81 -4.36 -11.96
CA THR A 63 4.14 -5.37 -12.78
C THR A 63 2.64 -5.18 -12.78
N LEU A 64 2.04 -5.27 -13.96
CA LEU A 64 0.60 -5.39 -14.13
C LEU A 64 0.24 -6.81 -14.53
N VAL A 65 -0.73 -7.40 -13.84
CA VAL A 65 -1.35 -8.67 -14.25
C VAL A 65 -2.80 -8.41 -14.60
N VAL A 66 -3.16 -8.69 -15.85
CA VAL A 66 -4.53 -8.54 -16.34
C VAL A 66 -5.14 -9.92 -16.53
N ALA A 67 -6.14 -10.25 -15.71
CA ALA A 67 -6.83 -11.55 -15.80
C ALA A 67 -8.28 -11.43 -15.36
N ALA A 68 -9.21 -11.80 -16.21
CA ALA A 68 -10.61 -11.93 -15.82
C ALA A 68 -10.79 -13.05 -14.77
N THR A 69 -11.92 -13.06 -14.11
CA THR A 69 -12.24 -14.06 -13.09
C THR A 69 -12.12 -15.48 -13.67
N ARG A 70 -11.49 -16.40 -12.92
CA ARG A 70 -11.25 -17.83 -13.27
C ARG A 70 -10.20 -18.06 -14.38
N LEU A 71 -9.49 -17.04 -14.85
CA LEU A 71 -8.41 -17.21 -15.82
C LEU A 71 -7.04 -17.54 -15.20
N GLY A 72 -6.98 -17.78 -13.90
CA GLY A 72 -5.76 -18.30 -13.26
C GLY A 72 -4.82 -17.24 -12.69
N LYS A 73 -5.22 -15.96 -12.52
CA LYS A 73 -4.37 -14.91 -11.95
C LYS A 73 -3.64 -15.35 -10.68
N THR A 74 -4.38 -15.87 -9.71
CA THR A 74 -3.86 -16.31 -8.42
C THR A 74 -3.06 -17.61 -8.58
N THR A 75 -3.61 -18.58 -9.32
CA THR A 75 -3.06 -19.93 -9.43
C THR A 75 -1.89 -20.07 -10.40
N SER A 76 -1.85 -19.26 -11.47
CA SER A 76 -0.78 -19.33 -12.48
C SER A 76 0.31 -18.28 -12.28
N TYR A 77 0.00 -17.16 -11.59
CA TYR A 77 0.98 -16.11 -11.43
C TYR A 77 1.30 -15.77 -9.97
N VAL A 78 0.30 -15.39 -9.15
CA VAL A 78 0.56 -14.82 -7.82
C VAL A 78 1.25 -15.84 -6.90
N ILE A 79 0.70 -17.06 -6.77
CA ILE A 79 1.29 -18.12 -5.94
C ILE A 79 2.71 -18.51 -6.42
N PRO A 80 2.93 -18.86 -7.71
CA PRO A 80 4.28 -19.14 -8.20
C PRO A 80 5.26 -17.98 -8.00
N ALA A 81 4.81 -16.72 -8.18
CA ALA A 81 5.66 -15.55 -7.99
C ALA A 81 6.05 -15.35 -6.51
N ILE A 82 5.14 -15.54 -5.55
CA ILE A 82 5.44 -15.48 -4.12
C ILE A 82 6.52 -16.51 -3.76
N ILE A 83 6.32 -17.76 -4.17
CA ILE A 83 7.22 -18.87 -3.82
C ILE A 83 8.58 -18.68 -4.50
N SER A 84 8.59 -18.32 -5.80
CA SER A 84 9.83 -18.06 -6.52
C SER A 84 10.62 -16.90 -5.91
N ASN A 85 9.94 -15.83 -5.48
CA ASN A 85 10.58 -14.71 -4.78
C ASN A 85 11.19 -15.14 -3.44
N ALA A 86 10.58 -16.07 -2.74
CA ALA A 86 11.06 -16.57 -1.46
C ALA A 86 12.32 -17.46 -1.61
N ARG A 87 12.40 -18.24 -2.69
CA ARG A 87 13.49 -19.19 -2.91
C ARG A 87 14.75 -18.61 -3.49
N ARG A 88 14.71 -17.37 -4.02
CA ARG A 88 15.90 -16.74 -4.60
C ARG A 88 16.98 -16.48 -3.57
N LYS A 89 18.24 -16.44 -4.02
CA LYS A 89 19.39 -16.07 -3.18
C LYS A 89 19.21 -14.71 -2.52
N LEU A 90 18.81 -13.69 -3.27
CA LEU A 90 18.37 -12.41 -2.72
C LEU A 90 16.86 -12.49 -2.49
N LYS A 91 16.48 -12.80 -1.26
CA LYS A 91 15.08 -12.91 -0.86
C LYS A 91 14.40 -11.54 -0.88
N ARG A 92 13.17 -11.48 -1.37
CA ARG A 92 12.38 -10.25 -1.48
C ARG A 92 11.35 -10.17 -0.37
N SER A 93 11.32 -9.05 0.34
CA SER A 93 10.22 -8.80 1.27
C SER A 93 8.92 -8.50 0.52
N MET A 94 7.78 -8.87 1.10
CA MET A 94 6.48 -8.78 0.42
C MET A 94 5.39 -8.30 1.36
N VAL A 95 4.50 -7.43 0.84
CA VAL A 95 3.15 -7.18 1.37
C VAL A 95 2.17 -7.78 0.37
N ILE A 96 1.31 -8.65 0.83
CA ILE A 96 0.44 -9.47 0.01
C ILE A 96 -1.02 -9.24 0.41
N SER A 97 -1.84 -8.67 -0.48
CA SER A 97 -3.28 -8.62 -0.25
C SER A 97 -3.90 -9.97 -0.60
N ASP A 98 -4.65 -10.52 0.34
CA ASP A 98 -5.24 -11.86 0.23
C ASP A 98 -6.77 -11.82 0.43
N PRO A 99 -7.54 -11.51 -0.64
CA PRO A 99 -8.99 -11.34 -0.53
C PRO A 99 -9.74 -12.62 -0.20
N LYS A 100 -9.07 -13.77 -0.22
CA LYS A 100 -9.71 -15.08 0.01
C LYS A 100 -9.05 -15.93 1.09
N GLY A 101 -7.94 -15.50 1.66
CA GLY A 101 -7.14 -16.27 2.62
C GLY A 101 -6.37 -17.45 1.99
N GLU A 102 -6.46 -17.60 0.65
CA GLU A 102 -5.82 -18.72 -0.03
C GLU A 102 -4.31 -18.55 -0.19
N LEU A 103 -3.84 -17.31 -0.34
CA LEU A 103 -2.41 -17.01 -0.50
C LEU A 103 -1.66 -17.33 0.79
N TYR A 104 -2.17 -16.88 1.93
CA TYR A 104 -1.59 -17.22 3.24
C TYR A 104 -1.57 -18.74 3.45
N ARG A 105 -2.70 -19.41 3.25
CA ARG A 105 -2.83 -20.85 3.47
C ARG A 105 -1.85 -21.68 2.65
N ILE A 106 -1.61 -21.31 1.38
CA ILE A 106 -0.78 -22.07 0.46
C ILE A 106 0.70 -21.74 0.60
N THR A 107 1.06 -20.49 0.89
CA THR A 107 2.45 -20.05 0.76
C THR A 107 3.14 -19.77 2.09
N SER A 108 2.40 -19.49 3.17
CA SER A 108 3.00 -18.99 4.42
C SER A 108 3.95 -20.00 5.09
N GLN A 109 3.67 -21.29 5.03
CA GLN A 109 4.57 -22.30 5.62
C GLN A 109 5.87 -22.39 4.82
N THR A 110 5.80 -22.43 3.49
CA THR A 110 6.99 -22.39 2.63
C THR A 110 7.83 -21.13 2.89
N LEU A 111 7.19 -19.98 3.07
CA LEU A 111 7.90 -18.74 3.42
C LEU A 111 8.63 -18.86 4.77
N ARG A 112 8.02 -19.46 5.79
CA ARG A 112 8.69 -19.74 7.09
C ARG A 112 9.87 -20.67 6.92
N ASP A 113 9.71 -21.75 6.16
CA ASP A 113 10.76 -22.73 5.88
C ASP A 113 11.94 -22.09 5.14
N GLU A 114 11.66 -21.09 4.29
CA GLU A 114 12.67 -20.25 3.60
C GLU A 114 13.23 -19.11 4.49
N GLY A 115 12.85 -19.06 5.78
CA GLY A 115 13.40 -18.12 6.76
C GLY A 115 12.75 -16.73 6.75
N TYR A 116 11.54 -16.59 6.22
CA TYR A 116 10.76 -15.35 6.32
C TYR A 116 10.11 -15.20 7.69
N ARG A 117 10.10 -13.97 8.18
CA ARG A 117 9.15 -13.57 9.21
C ARG A 117 7.80 -13.36 8.55
N VAL A 118 6.84 -14.23 8.84
CA VAL A 118 5.48 -14.17 8.31
C VAL A 118 4.57 -13.47 9.30
N ILE A 119 3.93 -12.40 8.85
CA ILE A 119 3.00 -11.55 9.62
C ILE A 119 1.63 -11.68 8.96
N LEU A 120 0.59 -11.95 9.76
CA LEU A 120 -0.78 -12.06 9.28
C LEU A 120 -1.66 -10.99 9.93
N LEU A 121 -2.17 -10.06 9.11
CA LEU A 121 -3.23 -9.12 9.44
C LEU A 121 -4.55 -9.72 8.96
N ASN A 122 -5.30 -10.35 9.86
CA ASN A 122 -6.49 -11.14 9.54
C ASN A 122 -7.78 -10.39 9.87
N PHE A 123 -8.36 -9.73 8.86
CA PHE A 123 -9.63 -9.02 8.98
C PHE A 123 -10.85 -9.95 8.97
N ARG A 124 -10.66 -11.27 8.83
CA ARG A 124 -11.72 -12.28 8.96
C ARG A 124 -11.90 -12.73 10.40
N ASP A 125 -10.76 -12.84 11.11
CA ASP A 125 -10.70 -13.34 12.47
C ASP A 125 -9.56 -12.66 13.25
N TYR A 126 -9.90 -11.62 14.00
CA TYR A 126 -8.93 -10.85 14.80
C TYR A 126 -8.27 -11.66 15.92
N MET A 127 -8.84 -12.80 16.33
CA MET A 127 -8.24 -13.67 17.34
C MET A 127 -6.96 -14.35 16.83
N HIS A 128 -6.85 -14.46 15.49
CA HIS A 128 -5.71 -15.06 14.80
C HIS A 128 -5.04 -14.01 13.89
N SER A 129 -4.80 -12.82 14.42
CA SER A 129 -4.25 -11.69 13.70
C SER A 129 -3.20 -10.96 14.49
N GLU A 130 -2.16 -10.50 13.82
CA GLU A 130 -1.32 -9.43 14.36
C GLU A 130 -2.09 -8.12 14.43
N CYS A 131 -1.59 -7.20 15.26
CA CYS A 131 -2.15 -5.86 15.41
C CYS A 131 -1.14 -4.84 14.88
N TRP A 132 -1.65 -3.82 14.22
CA TRP A 132 -0.85 -2.68 13.78
C TRP A 132 -1.63 -1.36 13.87
N ASN A 133 -1.17 -0.50 14.75
CA ASN A 133 -1.76 0.82 14.95
C ASN A 133 -1.11 1.84 14.01
N VAL A 134 -1.87 2.26 13.00
CA VAL A 134 -1.42 3.23 11.98
C VAL A 134 -1.13 4.64 12.52
N LEU A 135 -1.55 4.93 13.77
CA LEU A 135 -1.27 6.21 14.42
C LEU A 135 0.11 6.23 15.10
N THR A 136 0.71 5.08 15.38
CA THR A 136 1.98 4.98 16.11
C THR A 136 3.12 5.77 15.48
N PRO A 137 3.34 5.80 14.15
CA PRO A 137 4.38 6.62 13.54
C PRO A 137 4.22 8.11 13.87
N ILE A 138 2.97 8.60 13.84
CA ILE A 138 2.64 9.99 14.18
C ILE A 138 2.99 10.28 15.66
N PHE A 139 2.65 9.35 16.56
CA PHE A 139 2.96 9.47 17.98
C PHE A 139 4.45 9.54 18.23
N ARG A 140 5.23 8.61 17.67
CA ARG A 140 6.68 8.54 17.82
C ARG A 140 7.36 9.80 17.30
N LYS A 141 6.94 10.28 16.13
CA LYS A 141 7.45 11.51 15.53
C LYS A 141 7.14 12.75 16.39
N TYR A 142 5.95 12.83 16.96
CA TYR A 142 5.60 13.88 17.90
C TYR A 142 6.45 13.81 19.18
N ARG A 143 6.60 12.61 19.77
CA ARG A 143 7.43 12.41 20.96
C ARG A 143 8.89 12.77 20.71
N HIS A 144 9.41 12.41 19.53
CA HIS A 144 10.75 12.82 19.11
C HIS A 144 10.86 14.35 19.01
N ALA A 145 9.89 15.00 18.36
CA ALA A 145 9.90 16.46 18.20
C ALA A 145 9.95 17.22 19.54
N ILE A 146 9.18 16.78 20.54
CA ILE A 146 9.16 17.43 21.86
C ILE A 146 10.34 17.04 22.77
N SER A 147 11.10 16.00 22.44
CA SER A 147 12.29 15.53 23.18
C SER A 147 13.63 15.99 22.58
N LEU A 148 13.64 16.85 21.58
CA LEU A 148 14.87 17.30 20.91
C LEU A 148 15.88 17.95 21.86
N ARG A 149 15.44 18.49 22.99
CA ARG A 149 16.33 19.02 24.04
C ARG A 149 17.20 17.95 24.68
N ASP A 150 16.72 16.71 24.72
CA ASP A 150 17.42 15.57 25.31
C ASP A 150 18.56 15.09 24.40
N GLU A 151 18.57 15.48 23.11
CA GLU A 151 19.68 15.21 22.18
C GLU A 151 20.92 16.11 22.40
N VAL A 152 20.85 17.06 23.32
CA VAL A 152 21.97 17.97 23.60
C VAL A 152 23.04 17.26 24.41
N GLU A 153 24.18 17.03 23.80
CA GLU A 153 25.35 16.41 24.42
C GLU A 153 26.34 17.46 24.95
N ALA A 154 26.88 17.25 26.16
CA ALA A 154 28.02 18.01 26.62
C ALA A 154 29.31 17.44 26.02
N VAL A 155 30.13 18.25 25.36
CA VAL A 155 31.39 17.83 24.75
C VAL A 155 32.53 18.69 25.24
N ASP A 156 33.66 18.09 25.56
CA ASP A 156 34.89 18.82 25.91
C ASP A 156 35.59 19.31 24.64
N THR A 157 35.89 20.58 24.59
CA THR A 157 36.65 21.19 23.51
C THR A 157 37.93 21.86 24.05
N PRO A 158 38.92 22.14 23.21
CA PRO A 158 40.12 22.88 23.64
C PRO A 158 39.84 24.24 24.26
N LYS A 159 38.62 24.79 24.09
CA LYS A 159 38.13 26.05 24.64
C LYS A 159 37.20 25.87 25.85
N GLY A 160 37.16 24.64 26.45
CA GLY A 160 36.29 24.26 27.55
C GLY A 160 35.04 23.52 27.11
N PRO A 161 34.21 23.09 28.08
CA PRO A 161 32.97 22.33 27.78
C PRO A 161 32.00 23.13 26.93
N ARG A 162 31.39 22.48 25.96
CA ARG A 162 30.41 23.03 25.00
C ARG A 162 29.25 22.09 24.86
N ASN A 163 28.15 22.59 24.33
CA ASN A 163 26.99 21.78 23.95
C ASN A 163 27.05 21.43 22.46
N LYS A 164 26.79 20.19 22.15
CA LYS A 164 26.66 19.67 20.78
C LYS A 164 25.22 19.24 20.54
N PHE A 165 24.65 19.65 19.43
CA PHE A 165 23.30 19.25 19.00
C PHE A 165 23.33 18.99 17.50
N ARG A 166 22.86 17.83 17.07
CA ARG A 166 22.82 17.38 15.67
C ARG A 166 24.15 17.65 14.92
N GLY A 167 25.26 17.27 15.56
CA GLY A 167 26.61 17.39 14.98
C GLY A 167 27.25 18.80 15.08
N LYS A 168 26.49 19.85 15.38
CA LYS A 168 26.98 21.22 15.52
C LYS A 168 27.33 21.54 16.98
N ILE A 169 28.52 22.15 17.21
CA ILE A 169 28.98 22.59 18.54
C ILE A 169 28.63 24.07 18.71
N TYR A 170 28.00 24.40 19.82
CA TYR A 170 27.51 25.74 20.13
C TYR A 170 28.38 26.44 21.17
N SER A 171 28.73 27.67 20.87
CA SER A 171 29.47 28.54 21.79
C SER A 171 28.55 29.38 22.67
N ARG A 172 27.30 29.60 22.23
CA ARG A 172 26.31 30.41 22.94
C ARG A 172 25.04 29.60 23.15
N ARG A 173 24.52 29.63 24.38
CA ARG A 173 23.27 28.95 24.72
C ARG A 173 22.08 29.49 23.92
N SER A 174 22.02 30.80 23.66
CA SER A 174 20.94 31.42 22.88
C SER A 174 20.87 30.94 21.42
N GLU A 175 22.02 30.62 20.81
CA GLU A 175 22.05 30.03 19.45
C GLU A 175 21.56 28.59 19.46
N LEU A 176 21.95 27.81 20.46
CA LEU A 176 21.48 26.46 20.67
C LEU A 176 19.96 26.43 20.88
N GLU A 177 19.43 27.21 21.80
CA GLU A 177 18.00 27.28 22.11
C GLU A 177 17.17 27.70 20.88
N ARG A 178 17.68 28.64 20.09
CA ARG A 178 17.05 29.05 18.84
C ARG A 178 17.01 27.91 17.82
N ASP A 179 18.12 27.21 17.63
CA ASP A 179 18.19 26.12 16.68
C ASP A 179 17.29 24.95 17.13
N ILE A 180 17.27 24.58 18.42
CA ILE A 180 16.34 23.59 18.97
C ILE A 180 14.88 23.99 18.68
N TYR A 181 14.50 25.22 18.98
CA TYR A 181 13.15 25.73 18.71
C TYR A 181 12.76 25.63 17.23
N LEU A 182 13.69 25.98 16.32
CA LEU A 182 13.44 25.87 14.88
C LEU A 182 13.24 24.42 14.44
N TYR A 183 14.08 23.50 14.92
CA TYR A 183 13.95 22.07 14.60
C TYR A 183 12.67 21.49 15.20
N GLU A 184 12.35 21.78 16.45
CA GLU A 184 11.07 21.37 17.08
C GLU A 184 9.88 21.83 16.26
N ARG A 185 9.87 23.08 15.81
CA ARG A 185 8.82 23.61 14.96
C ARG A 185 8.71 22.90 13.62
N MET A 186 9.84 22.64 12.96
CA MET A 186 9.88 21.90 11.69
C MET A 186 9.35 20.47 11.85
N GLU A 187 9.76 19.76 12.89
CA GLU A 187 9.29 18.42 13.20
C GLU A 187 7.78 18.41 13.49
N LEU A 188 7.29 19.35 14.31
CA LEU A 188 5.86 19.47 14.60
C LEU A 188 5.02 19.85 13.36
N GLU A 189 5.57 20.63 12.41
CA GLU A 189 4.93 20.89 11.12
C GLU A 189 4.88 19.60 10.27
N SER A 190 5.92 18.78 10.34
CA SER A 190 5.94 17.46 9.68
C SER A 190 4.92 16.51 10.27
N VAL A 191 4.78 16.46 11.60
CA VAL A 191 3.69 15.72 12.29
C VAL A 191 2.31 16.19 11.80
N GLY A 192 2.13 17.51 11.63
CA GLY A 192 0.89 18.08 11.11
C GLY A 192 0.55 17.59 9.72
N LYS A 193 1.55 17.49 8.82
CA LYS A 193 1.37 16.95 7.47
C LYS A 193 0.97 15.47 7.49
N ASP A 194 1.61 14.67 8.36
CA ASP A 194 1.26 13.24 8.48
C ASP A 194 -0.19 13.06 8.97
N ILE A 195 -0.65 13.91 9.90
CA ILE A 195 -2.05 13.93 10.36
C ILE A 195 -3.00 14.37 9.25
N ASP A 196 -2.62 15.38 8.46
CA ASP A 196 -3.41 15.85 7.32
C ASP A 196 -3.55 14.76 6.25
N ASP A 197 -2.47 14.08 5.95
CA ASP A 197 -2.44 12.95 5.02
C ASP A 197 -3.33 11.80 5.50
N LEU A 198 -3.17 11.39 6.75
CA LEU A 198 -3.99 10.34 7.37
C LEU A 198 -5.49 10.69 7.32
N ALA A 199 -5.85 11.90 7.70
CA ALA A 199 -7.24 12.35 7.67
C ALA A 199 -7.82 12.35 6.25
N ALA A 200 -7.00 12.73 5.25
CA ALA A 200 -7.41 12.72 3.86
C ALA A 200 -7.52 11.31 3.25
N MET A 201 -6.71 10.34 3.71
CA MET A 201 -6.84 8.93 3.34
C MET A 201 -8.11 8.30 3.89
N LEU A 202 -8.46 8.64 5.14
CA LEU A 202 -9.64 8.08 5.81
C LEU A 202 -10.95 8.72 5.36
N ILE A 203 -10.93 10.03 5.12
CA ILE A 203 -12.13 10.80 4.78
C ILE A 203 -11.96 11.31 3.35
N VAL A 204 -12.30 10.45 2.39
CA VAL A 204 -12.20 10.76 0.96
C VAL A 204 -13.39 11.61 0.51
N THR A 205 -13.11 12.70 -0.22
CA THR A 205 -14.14 13.52 -0.87
C THR A 205 -14.48 12.92 -2.23
N HIS A 206 -15.75 12.62 -2.45
CA HIS A 206 -16.23 12.20 -3.76
C HIS A 206 -16.56 13.43 -4.63
N ARG A 207 -16.36 13.35 -5.95
CA ARG A 207 -16.57 14.46 -6.88
C ARG A 207 -17.99 15.04 -6.88
N THR A 208 -18.97 14.29 -6.36
CA THR A 208 -20.38 14.67 -6.28
C THR A 208 -20.80 15.29 -4.95
N ASP A 209 -19.92 15.25 -3.95
CA ASP A 209 -20.23 15.71 -2.59
C ASP A 209 -19.82 17.17 -2.41
N ASP A 210 -20.51 17.89 -1.51
CA ASP A 210 -20.05 19.20 -1.05
C ASP A 210 -18.82 18.99 -0.15
N PRO A 211 -17.63 19.47 -0.55
CA PRO A 211 -16.38 19.21 0.17
C PRO A 211 -16.38 19.79 1.59
N TYR A 212 -17.28 20.71 1.91
CA TYR A 212 -17.36 21.34 3.22
C TYR A 212 -17.55 20.34 4.38
N TRP A 213 -18.42 19.34 4.19
CA TRP A 213 -18.72 18.37 5.25
C TRP A 213 -17.57 17.40 5.51
N GLU A 214 -16.89 16.97 4.44
CA GLU A 214 -15.70 16.14 4.55
C GLU A 214 -14.53 16.92 5.16
N ASP A 215 -14.33 18.16 4.79
CA ASP A 215 -13.29 19.02 5.36
C ASP A 215 -13.50 19.26 6.85
N CYS A 216 -14.73 19.52 7.26
CA CYS A 216 -15.08 19.62 8.69
C CYS A 216 -14.88 18.30 9.43
N ALA A 217 -15.24 17.16 8.83
CA ALA A 217 -15.01 15.84 9.43
C ALA A 217 -13.50 15.53 9.57
N ARG A 218 -12.68 15.87 8.55
CA ARG A 218 -11.22 15.79 8.65
C ARG A 218 -10.67 16.68 9.77
N GLY A 219 -11.14 17.92 9.83
CA GLY A 219 -10.76 18.84 10.90
C GLY A 219 -11.12 18.33 12.29
N THR A 220 -12.27 17.67 12.41
CA THR A 220 -12.70 17.02 13.65
C THR A 220 -11.77 15.87 14.02
N LEU A 221 -11.42 14.97 13.07
CA LEU A 221 -10.47 13.90 13.32
C LEU A 221 -9.10 14.44 13.75
N LYS A 222 -8.60 15.45 13.03
CA LYS A 222 -7.32 16.10 13.35
C LYS A 222 -7.32 16.70 14.75
N SER A 223 -8.44 17.31 15.19
CA SER A 223 -8.55 17.86 16.53
C SER A 223 -8.42 16.78 17.62
N PHE A 224 -9.01 15.60 17.42
CA PHE A 224 -8.87 14.48 18.35
C PHE A 224 -7.43 13.94 18.38
N ILE A 225 -6.80 13.75 17.22
CA ILE A 225 -5.41 13.26 17.14
C ILE A 225 -4.47 14.24 17.86
N TRP A 226 -4.58 15.54 17.59
CA TRP A 226 -3.78 16.56 18.30
C TRP A 226 -4.07 16.60 19.80
N ALA A 227 -5.32 16.42 20.21
CA ALA A 227 -5.67 16.38 21.62
C ALA A 227 -4.98 15.22 22.36
N LEU A 228 -4.94 14.05 21.75
CA LEU A 228 -4.24 12.90 22.31
C LEU A 228 -2.71 13.11 22.34
N LEU A 229 -2.13 13.75 21.31
CA LEU A 229 -0.71 14.10 21.30
C LEU A 229 -0.37 15.11 22.40
N GLU A 230 -1.17 16.15 22.56
CA GLU A 230 -1.00 17.13 23.66
C GLU A 230 -1.17 16.46 25.02
N ASP A 231 -2.13 15.54 25.19
CA ASP A 231 -2.34 14.80 26.43
C ASP A 231 -1.25 13.72 26.67
N SER A 232 -0.38 13.44 25.70
CA SER A 232 0.83 12.62 25.90
C SER A 232 2.01 13.41 26.46
N ASN A 233 1.94 14.74 26.49
CA ASN A 233 2.91 15.61 27.12
C ASN A 233 2.40 16.06 28.50
N GLU A 234 3.09 15.64 29.58
CA GLU A 234 2.69 15.94 30.95
C GLU A 234 2.57 17.43 31.23
N GLU A 235 3.44 18.27 30.66
CA GLU A 235 3.41 19.73 30.84
C GLU A 235 2.12 20.29 30.24
N LEU A 236 1.81 19.97 28.99
CA LEU A 236 0.59 20.43 28.31
C LEU A 236 -0.67 19.88 28.96
N LEU A 237 -0.65 18.61 29.39
CA LEU A 237 -1.76 17.99 30.11
C LEU A 237 -2.02 18.70 31.45
N ASN A 238 -0.96 19.05 32.18
CA ASN A 238 -1.08 19.77 33.45
C ASN A 238 -1.55 21.21 33.26
N GLU A 239 -1.16 21.86 32.16
CA GLU A 239 -1.60 23.21 31.81
C GLU A 239 -3.07 23.30 31.38
N ARG A 240 -3.70 22.19 30.99
CA ARG A 240 -5.13 22.17 30.66
C ARG A 240 -5.93 22.51 31.91
N ASP A 241 -6.89 23.44 31.80
CA ASP A 241 -7.80 23.77 32.87
C ASP A 241 -8.67 22.56 33.25
N GLU A 242 -9.28 22.64 34.43
CA GLU A 242 -10.21 21.60 34.89
C GLU A 242 -11.44 21.54 33.99
N CYS A 243 -11.84 20.32 33.62
CA CYS A 243 -12.99 20.01 32.79
C CYS A 243 -13.76 18.82 33.39
N ASP A 244 -14.86 18.42 32.76
CA ASP A 244 -15.69 17.29 33.23
C ASP A 244 -14.97 15.94 33.20
N PHE A 245 -13.82 15.89 32.56
CA PHE A 245 -13.01 14.67 32.43
C PHE A 245 -11.73 14.75 33.27
N GLN A 246 -11.36 13.62 33.85
CA GLN A 246 -10.06 13.52 34.54
C GLN A 246 -8.91 13.64 33.55
N LYS A 247 -7.81 14.30 33.98
CA LYS A 247 -6.57 14.32 33.24
C LYS A 247 -5.97 12.91 33.24
N GLN A 248 -5.66 12.39 32.07
CA GLN A 248 -5.05 11.06 31.89
C GLN A 248 -3.95 11.17 30.84
N LEU A 249 -2.77 10.68 31.18
CA LEU A 249 -1.64 10.67 30.27
C LEU A 249 -1.88 9.65 29.15
N ILE A 250 -1.72 10.07 27.92
CA ILE A 250 -1.76 9.20 26.74
C ILE A 250 -0.36 8.65 26.50
N THR A 251 -0.28 7.33 26.40
CA THR A 251 0.95 6.59 26.07
C THR A 251 0.88 6.06 24.63
N GLU A 252 2.00 5.54 24.10
CA GLU A 252 2.01 4.89 22.79
C GLU A 252 0.96 3.75 22.72
N ASP A 253 0.83 2.96 23.78
CA ASP A 253 -0.12 1.86 23.88
C ASP A 253 -1.60 2.31 23.87
N THR A 254 -1.90 3.51 24.34
CA THR A 254 -3.26 4.06 24.39
C THR A 254 -3.57 5.05 23.28
N PHE A 255 -2.59 5.44 22.47
CA PHE A 255 -2.77 6.34 21.34
C PHE A 255 -3.34 5.59 20.13
N SER A 256 -4.66 5.47 20.05
CA SER A 256 -5.34 4.66 19.03
C SER A 256 -6.71 5.24 18.64
N PHE A 257 -7.26 4.76 17.51
CA PHE A 257 -8.65 5.09 17.14
C PHE A 257 -9.65 4.64 18.19
N ARG A 258 -9.41 3.53 18.88
CA ARG A 258 -10.24 3.07 20.01
C ARG A 258 -10.34 4.13 21.10
N THR A 259 -9.23 4.78 21.44
CA THR A 259 -9.19 5.87 22.41
C THR A 259 -9.95 7.09 21.91
N ILE A 260 -9.78 7.48 20.63
CA ILE A 260 -10.55 8.57 20.02
C ILE A 260 -12.04 8.31 20.16
N PHE A 261 -12.50 7.09 19.86
CA PHE A 261 -13.93 6.75 19.99
C PHE A 261 -14.43 6.66 21.42
N SER A 262 -13.60 6.23 22.37
CA SER A 262 -13.94 6.27 23.79
C SER A 262 -14.24 7.70 24.25
N ILE A 263 -13.37 8.64 23.87
CA ILE A 263 -13.57 10.08 24.18
C ILE A 263 -14.79 10.64 23.44
N TYR A 264 -14.88 10.38 22.15
CA TYR A 264 -15.98 10.84 21.32
C TYR A 264 -17.36 10.35 21.83
N SER A 265 -17.44 9.08 22.24
CA SER A 265 -18.66 8.51 22.80
C SER A 265 -19.06 9.19 24.12
N ALA A 266 -18.08 9.54 24.95
CA ALA A 266 -18.34 10.23 26.21
C ALA A 266 -18.96 11.63 26.03
N PHE A 267 -18.70 12.31 24.89
CA PHE A 267 -19.37 13.59 24.56
C PHE A 267 -20.84 13.40 24.16
N ARG A 268 -21.15 12.25 23.55
CA ARG A 268 -22.49 11.94 23.06
C ARG A 268 -23.49 11.62 24.20
N ASP A 269 -23.01 11.01 25.28
CA ASP A 269 -23.86 10.53 26.37
C ASP A 269 -24.36 11.63 27.29
N SER A 270 -23.89 12.88 27.17
CA SER A 270 -24.16 13.95 28.12
C SER A 270 -25.42 14.76 27.85
N ASN A 271 -26.28 14.42 26.93
CA ASN A 271 -27.65 14.87 26.70
C ASN A 271 -28.01 14.82 25.20
N GLU A 272 -29.12 14.20 24.88
CA GLU A 272 -29.63 13.96 23.51
C GLU A 272 -29.80 15.21 22.62
N SER A 273 -29.62 16.40 23.14
CA SER A 273 -29.85 17.66 22.41
C SER A 273 -28.67 18.62 22.32
N ARG A 274 -27.56 18.40 23.04
CA ARG A 274 -26.39 19.27 23.02
C ARG A 274 -25.12 18.45 22.95
N TYR A 275 -24.37 18.62 21.87
CA TYR A 275 -22.99 18.18 21.80
C TYR A 275 -22.17 19.12 22.70
N ASP A 276 -21.90 18.67 23.91
CA ASP A 276 -21.02 19.35 24.84
C ASP A 276 -19.74 18.55 24.99
N ASP A 277 -18.59 19.18 24.69
CA ASP A 277 -17.27 18.55 24.83
C ASP A 277 -16.85 18.42 26.32
N GLY A 278 -17.71 18.81 27.26
CA GLY A 278 -17.42 18.79 28.69
C GLY A 278 -16.14 19.56 29.04
N GLY A 279 -15.75 20.49 28.21
CA GLY A 279 -14.49 21.24 28.35
C GLY A 279 -13.27 20.51 27.82
N PHE A 280 -13.40 19.35 27.16
CA PHE A 280 -12.26 18.59 26.67
C PHE A 280 -11.36 19.40 25.70
N PHE A 281 -11.96 20.14 24.77
CA PHE A 281 -11.25 21.06 23.89
C PHE A 281 -11.24 22.49 24.42
N THR A 282 -12.38 22.98 24.91
CA THR A 282 -12.58 24.38 25.28
C THR A 282 -11.79 24.82 26.51
N LYS A 283 -11.31 23.87 27.33
CA LYS A 283 -10.45 24.12 28.50
C LYS A 283 -8.96 23.95 28.21
N ARG A 284 -8.56 23.75 26.95
CA ARG A 284 -7.16 23.80 26.52
C ARG A 284 -6.69 25.25 26.37
N LYS A 285 -5.37 25.45 26.33
CA LYS A 285 -4.79 26.78 26.07
C LYS A 285 -5.27 27.33 24.72
N PRO A 286 -5.46 28.66 24.60
CA PRO A 286 -5.92 29.28 23.35
C PRO A 286 -5.01 29.04 22.13
N ASN A 287 -3.73 28.73 22.34
CA ASN A 287 -2.76 28.40 21.31
C ASN A 287 -2.60 26.90 21.07
N SER A 288 -3.34 26.05 21.76
CA SER A 288 -3.38 24.60 21.54
C SER A 288 -3.85 24.30 20.11
N ARG A 289 -3.13 23.43 19.40
CA ARG A 289 -3.53 23.00 18.05
C ARG A 289 -4.85 22.25 18.06
N ALA A 290 -5.05 21.40 19.07
CA ALA A 290 -6.32 20.68 19.26
C ALA A 290 -7.49 21.64 19.44
N TYR A 291 -7.35 22.67 20.31
CA TYR A 291 -8.38 23.68 20.53
C TYR A 291 -8.68 24.47 19.25
N LEU A 292 -7.66 24.99 18.58
CA LEU A 292 -7.83 25.81 17.36
C LEU A 292 -8.55 25.03 16.26
N LEU A 293 -8.19 23.75 16.04
CA LEU A 293 -8.86 22.90 15.08
C LEU A 293 -10.31 22.61 15.49
N ALA A 294 -10.54 22.26 16.74
CA ALA A 294 -11.88 22.00 17.25
C ALA A 294 -12.77 23.24 17.17
N LYS A 295 -12.23 24.41 17.55
CA LYS A 295 -12.90 25.72 17.48
C LYS A 295 -13.43 26.00 16.07
N ASN A 296 -12.57 25.91 15.09
CA ASN A 296 -12.91 26.25 13.70
C ASN A 296 -13.85 25.24 13.04
N ASN A 297 -13.71 23.95 13.38
CA ASN A 297 -14.44 22.89 12.68
C ASN A 297 -15.78 22.54 13.32
N PHE A 298 -15.97 22.66 14.63
CA PHE A 298 -17.26 22.32 15.23
C PHE A 298 -17.69 23.15 16.43
N ILE A 299 -16.80 23.71 17.26
CA ILE A 299 -17.21 24.39 18.50
C ILE A 299 -17.96 25.69 18.21
N GLU A 300 -17.45 26.55 17.33
CA GLU A 300 -18.05 27.86 17.01
C GLU A 300 -19.20 27.79 15.99
N ASN A 301 -19.49 26.61 15.46
CA ASN A 301 -20.58 26.44 14.51
C ASN A 301 -21.98 26.49 15.21
N ALA A 302 -22.98 26.93 14.44
CA ALA A 302 -24.37 26.89 14.88
C ALA A 302 -24.79 25.45 15.27
N PRO A 303 -25.71 25.27 16.24
CA PRO A 303 -26.06 23.94 16.75
C PRO A 303 -26.46 22.92 15.68
N ASN A 304 -27.19 23.34 14.65
CA ASN A 304 -27.60 22.45 13.55
C ASN A 304 -26.42 22.09 12.65
N THR A 305 -25.57 23.05 12.28
CA THR A 305 -24.36 22.82 11.52
C THR A 305 -23.42 21.86 12.25
N ARG A 306 -23.23 22.06 13.56
CA ARG A 306 -22.45 21.17 14.42
C ARG A 306 -22.97 19.73 14.39
N LYS A 307 -24.30 19.53 14.48
CA LYS A 307 -24.91 18.19 14.37
C LYS A 307 -24.60 17.53 13.03
N CYS A 308 -24.67 18.29 11.93
CA CYS A 308 -24.34 17.76 10.60
C CYS A 308 -22.85 17.37 10.49
N ILE A 309 -21.94 18.20 10.99
CA ILE A 309 -20.49 17.91 11.01
C ILE A 309 -20.21 16.62 11.80
N ILE A 310 -20.77 16.52 12.98
CA ILE A 310 -20.62 15.35 13.85
C ILE A 310 -21.23 14.11 13.20
N SER A 311 -22.36 14.23 12.51
CA SER A 311 -22.98 13.12 11.79
C SER A 311 -22.09 12.68 10.60
N SER A 312 -21.50 13.63 9.87
CA SER A 312 -20.55 13.33 8.80
C SER A 312 -19.31 12.60 9.35
N PHE A 313 -18.70 13.11 10.41
CA PHE A 313 -17.57 12.46 11.09
C PHE A 313 -17.93 11.04 11.54
N ASP A 314 -19.08 10.88 12.20
CA ASP A 314 -19.57 9.60 12.70
C ASP A 314 -19.74 8.57 11.57
N SER A 315 -20.33 9.00 10.46
CA SER A 315 -20.54 8.16 9.27
C SER A 315 -19.22 7.69 8.66
N LYS A 316 -18.28 8.62 8.44
CA LYS A 316 -16.98 8.32 7.79
C LYS A 316 -16.06 7.47 8.67
N MET A 317 -16.14 7.66 9.98
CA MET A 317 -15.30 6.95 10.95
C MET A 317 -15.97 5.70 11.56
N SER A 318 -17.19 5.39 11.17
CA SER A 318 -17.97 4.25 11.72
C SER A 318 -17.27 2.90 11.55
N ILE A 319 -16.40 2.77 10.54
CA ILE A 319 -15.63 1.57 10.26
C ILE A 319 -14.75 1.13 11.45
N PHE A 320 -14.22 2.08 12.23
CA PHE A 320 -13.41 1.78 13.41
C PHE A 320 -14.22 1.36 14.64
N ARG A 321 -15.57 1.29 14.53
CA ARG A 321 -16.45 0.66 15.52
C ARG A 321 -16.65 -0.83 15.28
N ASP A 322 -16.30 -1.31 14.08
CA ASP A 322 -16.23 -2.74 13.85
C ASP A 322 -15.23 -3.37 14.80
N SER A 323 -15.63 -4.48 15.45
CA SER A 323 -14.80 -5.10 16.49
C SER A 323 -13.47 -5.59 15.94
N THR A 324 -13.46 -6.16 14.75
CA THR A 324 -12.26 -6.68 14.09
C THR A 324 -11.28 -5.56 13.77
N ILE A 325 -11.76 -4.51 13.11
CA ILE A 325 -10.94 -3.35 12.73
C ILE A 325 -10.43 -2.63 13.99
N SER A 326 -11.31 -2.42 14.99
CA SER A 326 -10.95 -1.78 16.25
C SER A 326 -9.84 -2.55 16.99
N GLN A 327 -9.87 -3.89 16.97
CA GLN A 327 -8.85 -4.72 17.61
C GLN A 327 -7.52 -4.67 16.85
N ILE A 328 -7.55 -4.92 15.55
CA ILE A 328 -6.33 -4.95 14.72
C ILE A 328 -5.61 -3.60 14.72
N THR A 329 -6.34 -2.48 14.84
CA THR A 329 -5.76 -1.12 14.82
C THR A 329 -5.50 -0.54 16.21
N SER A 330 -5.66 -1.30 17.30
CA SER A 330 -5.59 -0.77 18.66
C SER A 330 -4.19 -0.71 19.26
N CYS A 331 -3.30 -1.57 18.81
CA CYS A 331 -1.94 -1.71 19.35
C CYS A 331 -0.97 -2.21 18.27
N ASN A 332 0.30 -2.38 18.62
CA ASN A 332 1.30 -2.98 17.74
C ASN A 332 1.78 -4.28 18.34
N SER A 333 1.71 -5.36 17.57
CA SER A 333 2.34 -6.64 17.89
C SER A 333 3.67 -6.84 17.16
N PHE A 334 3.93 -6.01 16.16
CA PHE A 334 5.21 -5.92 15.46
C PHE A 334 5.50 -4.45 15.12
N ASP A 335 6.76 -4.16 14.89
CA ASP A 335 7.21 -2.85 14.43
C ASP A 335 7.67 -2.96 12.98
N PHE A 336 6.97 -2.27 12.08
CA PHE A 336 7.26 -2.32 10.65
C PHE A 336 8.61 -1.67 10.30
N ASP A 337 9.01 -0.64 11.05
CA ASP A 337 10.28 0.06 10.84
C ASP A 337 11.50 -0.79 11.23
N SER A 338 11.33 -1.70 12.19
CA SER A 338 12.40 -2.55 12.72
C SER A 338 12.43 -3.96 12.11
N LEU A 339 11.72 -4.17 11.00
CA LEU A 339 11.73 -5.47 10.32
C LEU A 339 13.07 -5.68 9.61
N ASP A 340 13.91 -6.52 10.20
CA ASP A 340 15.17 -6.97 9.62
C ASP A 340 14.98 -8.33 8.93
N GLY A 341 15.70 -8.53 7.81
CA GLY A 341 15.63 -9.76 7.02
C GLY A 341 14.41 -9.81 6.08
N PRO A 342 14.15 -10.95 5.47
CA PRO A 342 13.01 -11.13 4.59
C PRO A 342 11.71 -11.23 5.40
N VAL A 343 10.73 -10.42 5.02
CA VAL A 343 9.41 -10.39 5.66
C VAL A 343 8.30 -10.59 4.64
N ALA A 344 7.24 -11.29 5.04
CA ALA A 344 6.00 -11.41 4.27
C ALA A 344 4.83 -11.00 5.15
N VAL A 345 4.17 -9.90 4.81
CA VAL A 345 2.98 -9.40 5.48
C VAL A 345 1.77 -9.79 4.64
N PHE A 346 0.93 -10.67 5.16
CA PHE A 346 -0.35 -11.01 4.54
C PHE A 346 -1.45 -10.13 5.13
N ILE A 347 -2.27 -9.57 4.26
CA ILE A 347 -3.48 -8.83 4.63
C ILE A 347 -4.66 -9.68 4.14
N ASP A 348 -5.22 -10.49 5.04
CA ASP A 348 -6.35 -11.38 4.76
C ASP A 348 -7.66 -10.66 5.09
N TYR A 349 -8.58 -10.62 4.11
CA TYR A 349 -9.85 -9.91 4.22
C TYR A 349 -10.94 -10.56 3.37
N ARG A 350 -12.16 -10.07 3.52
CA ARG A 350 -13.30 -10.53 2.72
C ARG A 350 -13.53 -9.60 1.55
N ASP A 351 -13.51 -10.13 0.32
CA ASP A 351 -13.68 -9.36 -0.91
C ASP A 351 -15.10 -8.78 -1.08
N GLU A 352 -16.11 -9.38 -0.42
CA GLU A 352 -17.47 -8.88 -0.42
C GLU A 352 -17.71 -7.68 0.51
N ILE A 353 -16.80 -7.39 1.47
CA ILE A 353 -16.96 -6.31 2.45
C ILE A 353 -16.18 -5.08 2.02
N LYS A 354 -16.88 -4.14 1.36
CA LYS A 354 -16.25 -2.89 0.85
C LYS A 354 -15.57 -2.04 1.93
N ALA A 355 -16.08 -2.08 3.16
CA ALA A 355 -15.51 -1.34 4.28
C ALA A 355 -14.06 -1.77 4.57
N HIS A 356 -13.72 -3.04 4.41
CA HIS A 356 -12.36 -3.54 4.63
C HIS A 356 -11.36 -2.91 3.68
N TYR A 357 -11.71 -2.69 2.41
CA TYR A 357 -10.81 -2.09 1.42
C TYR A 357 -10.30 -0.70 1.82
N GLN A 358 -11.12 0.10 2.51
CA GLN A 358 -10.69 1.41 2.99
C GLN A 358 -9.55 1.30 4.03
N VAL A 359 -9.68 0.36 4.97
CA VAL A 359 -8.65 0.13 6.00
C VAL A 359 -7.40 -0.50 5.38
N ILE A 360 -7.58 -1.48 4.47
CA ILE A 360 -6.47 -2.13 3.77
C ILE A 360 -5.68 -1.11 2.95
N SER A 361 -6.37 -0.21 2.23
CA SER A 361 -5.72 0.88 1.50
C SER A 361 -4.92 1.79 2.42
N LEU A 362 -5.45 2.09 3.61
CA LEU A 362 -4.73 2.83 4.64
C LEU A 362 -3.46 2.10 5.08
N PHE A 363 -3.53 0.79 5.36
CA PHE A 363 -2.37 -0.02 5.72
C PHE A 363 -1.32 -0.01 4.61
N VAL A 364 -1.72 -0.31 3.38
CA VAL A 364 -0.81 -0.33 2.22
C VAL A 364 -0.13 1.03 2.04
N GLN A 365 -0.90 2.14 2.14
CA GLN A 365 -0.35 3.49 2.01
C GLN A 365 0.66 3.82 3.12
N ASN A 366 0.35 3.49 4.36
CA ASN A 366 1.29 3.71 5.47
C ASN A 366 2.55 2.87 5.30
N MET A 367 2.42 1.58 4.93
CA MET A 367 3.55 0.69 4.74
C MET A 367 4.53 1.22 3.69
N TYR A 368 4.06 1.60 2.50
CA TYR A 368 4.99 2.09 1.49
C TYR A 368 5.56 3.47 1.84
N LYS A 369 4.82 4.35 2.52
CA LYS A 369 5.37 5.63 3.02
C LYS A 369 6.49 5.42 4.01
N MET A 370 6.32 4.53 4.99
CA MET A 370 7.37 4.16 5.95
C MET A 370 8.61 3.59 5.24
N LEU A 371 8.41 2.73 4.24
CA LEU A 371 9.53 2.19 3.45
C LEU A 371 10.24 3.26 2.63
N ILE A 372 9.52 4.22 2.05
CA ILE A 372 10.11 5.36 1.35
C ILE A 372 10.94 6.21 2.33
N GLU A 373 10.41 6.50 3.51
CA GLU A 373 11.12 7.25 4.54
C GLU A 373 12.37 6.50 5.01
N ARG A 374 12.25 5.19 5.26
CA ARG A 374 13.41 4.32 5.58
C ARG A 374 14.46 4.36 4.47
N ALA A 375 14.07 4.23 3.21
CA ALA A 375 14.99 4.30 2.08
C ALA A 375 15.70 5.65 2.00
N ASN A 376 14.97 6.76 2.18
CA ASN A 376 15.55 8.12 2.15
C ASN A 376 16.59 8.35 3.26
N ASN A 377 16.49 7.64 4.39
CA ASN A 377 17.44 7.72 5.51
C ASN A 377 18.68 6.83 5.32
N LEU A 378 18.72 5.99 4.27
CA LEU A 378 19.88 5.16 3.95
C LEU A 378 20.86 5.91 3.02
N PRO A 379 22.17 5.63 3.10
CA PRO A 379 23.19 6.36 2.32
C PRO A 379 22.93 6.34 0.81
N ASP A 380 22.45 5.22 0.28
CA ASP A 380 22.19 5.04 -1.15
C ASP A 380 20.78 5.45 -1.57
N GLY A 381 19.95 5.90 -0.63
CA GLY A 381 18.54 6.23 -0.87
C GLY A 381 17.67 5.03 -1.28
N LYS A 382 18.13 3.80 -1.02
CA LYS A 382 17.47 2.57 -1.46
C LYS A 382 17.41 1.54 -0.34
N LEU A 383 16.36 0.74 -0.32
CA LEU A 383 16.30 -0.43 0.56
C LEU A 383 17.33 -1.48 0.13
N PRO A 384 18.01 -2.16 1.08
CA PRO A 384 19.03 -3.16 0.79
C PRO A 384 18.45 -4.41 0.11
N VAL A 385 17.17 -4.70 0.38
CA VAL A 385 16.42 -5.82 -0.19
C VAL A 385 15.19 -5.27 -0.90
N PRO A 386 14.86 -5.75 -2.12
CA PRO A 386 13.66 -5.35 -2.82
C PRO A 386 12.40 -5.67 -2.00
N PHE A 387 11.45 -4.74 -2.00
CA PHE A 387 10.18 -4.88 -1.30
C PHE A 387 9.03 -4.83 -2.29
N TYR A 388 8.22 -5.90 -2.34
CA TYR A 388 7.11 -6.04 -3.28
C TYR A 388 5.76 -5.89 -2.61
N PHE A 389 4.91 -5.04 -3.17
CA PHE A 389 3.48 -4.98 -2.85
C PHE A 389 2.72 -5.78 -3.90
N MET A 390 2.31 -6.99 -3.54
CA MET A 390 1.54 -7.88 -4.40
C MET A 390 0.04 -7.68 -4.09
N LEU A 391 -0.62 -6.82 -4.85
CA LEU A 391 -1.98 -6.38 -4.59
C LEU A 391 -2.96 -7.12 -5.50
N ASP A 392 -3.46 -8.27 -5.02
CA ASP A 392 -4.54 -9.00 -5.72
C ASP A 392 -5.86 -8.23 -5.59
N GLU A 393 -6.70 -8.28 -6.62
CA GLU A 393 -7.96 -7.54 -6.75
C GLU A 393 -7.80 -6.01 -6.59
N PHE A 394 -6.66 -5.45 -7.04
CA PHE A 394 -6.36 -4.01 -6.90
C PHE A 394 -7.44 -3.10 -7.48
N GLY A 395 -8.14 -3.54 -8.52
CA GLY A 395 -9.26 -2.81 -9.11
C GLY A 395 -10.46 -2.57 -8.17
N ASN A 396 -10.50 -3.25 -7.02
CA ASN A 396 -11.52 -3.06 -5.99
C ASN A 396 -11.09 -2.11 -4.86
N PHE A 397 -9.79 -1.76 -4.81
CA PHE A 397 -9.29 -0.79 -3.83
C PHE A 397 -9.85 0.60 -4.12
N PRO A 398 -10.17 1.40 -3.08
CA PRO A 398 -10.36 2.83 -3.27
C PRO A 398 -9.03 3.45 -3.76
N ALA A 399 -9.13 4.60 -4.42
CA ALA A 399 -7.94 5.28 -4.90
C ALA A 399 -6.92 5.50 -3.78
N LEU A 400 -5.71 4.98 -3.96
CA LEU A 400 -4.58 5.34 -3.12
C LEU A 400 -4.19 6.77 -3.45
N ARG A 401 -4.07 7.61 -2.43
CA ARG A 401 -3.78 9.04 -2.62
C ARG A 401 -2.39 9.23 -3.23
N ASP A 402 -2.28 10.10 -4.23
CA ASP A 402 -1.04 10.46 -4.92
C ASP A 402 -0.25 9.22 -5.43
N PHE A 403 -0.98 8.16 -5.82
CA PHE A 403 -0.36 6.89 -6.19
C PHE A 403 0.40 6.96 -7.51
N ASP A 404 -0.02 7.79 -8.45
CA ASP A 404 0.69 8.11 -9.69
C ASP A 404 2.10 8.64 -9.42
N THR A 405 2.22 9.59 -8.50
CA THR A 405 3.52 10.14 -8.06
C THR A 405 4.31 9.10 -7.25
N THR A 406 3.62 8.36 -6.38
CA THR A 406 4.24 7.35 -5.52
C THR A 406 4.86 6.22 -6.33
N ILE A 407 4.12 5.63 -7.28
CA ILE A 407 4.61 4.50 -8.08
C ILE A 407 5.84 4.92 -8.89
N SER A 408 5.85 6.14 -9.44
CA SER A 408 7.00 6.68 -10.18
C SER A 408 8.26 6.80 -9.31
N ALA A 409 8.11 7.09 -8.02
CA ALA A 409 9.22 7.30 -7.09
C ALA A 409 9.72 6.01 -6.43
N CYS A 410 8.91 4.97 -6.35
CA CYS A 410 9.17 3.76 -5.57
C CYS A 410 10.27 2.87 -6.16
N ALA A 411 10.32 2.68 -7.49
CA ALA A 411 11.31 1.84 -8.14
C ALA A 411 12.76 2.27 -7.82
N GLY A 412 13.01 3.59 -7.80
CA GLY A 412 14.30 4.16 -7.41
C GLY A 412 14.74 3.82 -5.99
N ARG A 413 13.83 3.38 -5.12
CA ARG A 413 14.04 3.02 -3.71
C ARG A 413 14.01 1.52 -3.43
N ASN A 414 14.00 0.71 -4.46
CA ASN A 414 13.85 -0.76 -4.37
C ASN A 414 12.47 -1.21 -3.84
N ILE A 415 11.42 -0.44 -4.12
CA ILE A 415 10.03 -0.73 -3.76
C ILE A 415 9.24 -0.94 -5.05
N TYR A 416 8.58 -2.08 -5.19
CA TYR A 416 7.89 -2.46 -6.41
C TYR A 416 6.44 -2.86 -6.14
N PHE A 417 5.58 -2.63 -7.12
CA PHE A 417 4.17 -3.02 -7.09
C PHE A 417 3.87 -4.07 -8.14
N THR A 418 3.15 -5.10 -7.75
CA THR A 418 2.48 -6.04 -8.64
C THR A 418 0.98 -5.81 -8.47
N LEU A 419 0.37 -5.19 -9.46
CA LEU A 419 -1.05 -4.86 -9.46
C LEU A 419 -1.82 -5.90 -10.27
N VAL A 420 -2.81 -6.54 -9.66
CA VAL A 420 -3.64 -7.53 -10.34
C VAL A 420 -5.04 -6.96 -10.54
N ILE A 421 -5.45 -6.85 -11.80
CA ILE A 421 -6.75 -6.30 -12.20
C ILE A 421 -7.47 -7.22 -13.17
N GLN A 422 -8.78 -7.05 -13.33
CA GLN A 422 -9.56 -7.83 -14.29
C GLN A 422 -9.70 -7.12 -15.65
N SER A 423 -9.64 -5.79 -15.63
CA SER A 423 -9.70 -4.94 -16.82
C SER A 423 -9.14 -3.55 -16.56
N TYR A 424 -8.68 -2.87 -17.59
CA TYR A 424 -8.24 -1.46 -17.51
C TYR A 424 -9.39 -0.51 -17.08
N ALA A 425 -10.64 -0.88 -17.39
CA ALA A 425 -11.80 -0.12 -16.96
C ALA A 425 -11.90 0.01 -15.43
N GLN A 426 -11.42 -0.97 -14.66
CA GLN A 426 -11.39 -0.87 -13.20
C GLN A 426 -10.49 0.28 -12.73
N LEU A 427 -9.28 0.41 -13.29
CA LEU A 427 -8.37 1.53 -12.94
C LEU A 427 -8.98 2.87 -13.35
N ASN A 428 -9.55 2.94 -14.56
CA ASN A 428 -10.20 4.15 -15.06
C ASN A 428 -11.37 4.60 -14.16
N ASN A 429 -12.13 3.66 -13.62
CA ASN A 429 -13.24 3.96 -12.71
C ASN A 429 -12.75 4.48 -11.34
N VAL A 430 -11.63 3.97 -10.84
CA VAL A 430 -11.09 4.33 -9.52
C VAL A 430 -10.31 5.65 -9.59
N TYR A 431 -9.42 5.79 -10.57
CA TYR A 431 -8.47 6.91 -10.62
C TYR A 431 -8.86 8.01 -11.62
N GLY A 432 -9.78 7.72 -12.53
CA GLY A 432 -10.02 8.53 -13.74
C GLY A 432 -8.99 8.18 -14.82
N LYS A 433 -9.32 8.51 -16.08
CA LYS A 433 -8.54 8.06 -17.24
C LYS A 433 -7.09 8.54 -17.22
N ASP A 434 -6.88 9.82 -16.94
CA ASP A 434 -5.55 10.44 -17.02
C ASP A 434 -4.59 9.89 -15.96
N VAL A 435 -5.04 9.76 -14.70
CA VAL A 435 -4.23 9.19 -13.61
C VAL A 435 -4.01 7.69 -13.80
N ALA A 436 -5.02 6.95 -14.28
CA ALA A 436 -4.88 5.53 -14.59
C ALA A 436 -3.83 5.30 -15.69
N GLU A 437 -3.76 6.17 -16.71
CA GLU A 437 -2.75 6.10 -17.76
C GLU A 437 -1.33 6.30 -17.20
N ILE A 438 -1.13 7.30 -16.32
CA ILE A 438 0.15 7.52 -15.62
C ILE A 438 0.55 6.29 -14.80
N ILE A 439 -0.40 5.66 -14.10
CA ILE A 439 -0.12 4.42 -13.34
C ILE A 439 0.30 3.30 -14.30
N LEU A 440 -0.42 3.10 -15.40
CA LEU A 440 -0.14 2.08 -16.40
C LEU A 440 1.22 2.25 -17.09
N ASP A 441 1.67 3.50 -17.29
CA ASP A 441 2.97 3.82 -17.88
C ASP A 441 4.14 3.46 -16.97
N ASN A 442 3.92 3.46 -15.65
CA ASN A 442 4.94 3.03 -14.68
C ASN A 442 5.02 1.50 -14.51
N LEU A 443 4.05 0.74 -15.05
CA LEU A 443 4.03 -0.72 -14.97
C LEU A 443 4.80 -1.31 -16.16
N ASN A 444 6.12 -1.42 -16.01
CA ASN A 444 7.05 -1.78 -17.06
C ASN A 444 6.92 -3.23 -17.55
N VAL A 445 6.38 -4.12 -16.71
CA VAL A 445 6.06 -5.50 -17.11
C VAL A 445 4.55 -5.68 -17.05
N LYS A 446 3.94 -6.06 -18.17
CA LYS A 446 2.51 -6.35 -18.26
C LYS A 446 2.31 -7.80 -18.67
N ILE A 447 1.59 -8.55 -17.85
CA ILE A 447 1.26 -9.96 -18.06
C ILE A 447 -0.25 -10.08 -18.29
N PHE A 448 -0.61 -10.49 -19.48
CA PHE A 448 -2.00 -10.62 -19.89
C PHE A 448 -2.39 -12.10 -19.99
N LEU A 449 -3.23 -12.55 -19.07
CA LEU A 449 -3.75 -13.91 -19.01
C LEU A 449 -5.14 -14.05 -19.68
N GLY A 450 -5.76 -12.90 -20.01
CA GLY A 450 -7.05 -12.85 -20.69
C GLY A 450 -8.04 -11.87 -20.05
N SER A 451 -8.96 -11.37 -20.85
CA SER A 451 -10.05 -10.49 -20.40
C SER A 451 -11.30 -10.71 -21.23
N ASN A 452 -12.46 -10.51 -20.61
CA ASN A 452 -13.77 -10.49 -21.31
C ASN A 452 -14.16 -9.07 -21.74
N ASN A 453 -13.39 -8.05 -21.34
CA ASN A 453 -13.68 -6.66 -21.65
C ASN A 453 -13.11 -6.28 -23.02
N TYR A 454 -13.98 -5.83 -23.93
CA TYR A 454 -13.62 -5.48 -25.30
C TYR A 454 -12.54 -4.40 -25.39
N ASP A 455 -12.69 -3.33 -24.61
CA ASP A 455 -11.76 -2.19 -24.64
C ASP A 455 -10.38 -2.58 -24.09
N THR A 456 -10.34 -3.42 -23.06
CA THR A 456 -9.09 -3.99 -22.52
C THR A 456 -8.38 -4.84 -23.56
N LEU A 457 -9.10 -5.73 -24.25
CA LEU A 457 -8.54 -6.55 -25.34
C LEU A 457 -8.00 -5.68 -26.47
N GLN A 458 -8.75 -4.65 -26.86
CA GLN A 458 -8.36 -3.73 -27.94
C GLN A 458 -7.13 -2.90 -27.55
N GLN A 459 -7.11 -2.38 -26.34
CA GLN A 459 -5.99 -1.58 -25.85
C GLN A 459 -4.72 -2.44 -25.72
N PHE A 460 -4.83 -3.64 -25.14
CA PHE A 460 -3.68 -4.53 -25.00
C PHE A 460 -3.12 -4.99 -26.35
N SER A 461 -4.01 -5.28 -27.33
CA SER A 461 -3.59 -5.59 -28.71
C SER A 461 -2.77 -4.45 -29.34
N ARG A 462 -3.16 -3.19 -29.10
CA ARG A 462 -2.40 -2.01 -29.56
C ARG A 462 -1.07 -1.86 -28.84
N GLU A 463 -1.01 -2.13 -27.55
CA GLU A 463 0.23 -2.09 -26.76
C GLU A 463 1.24 -3.15 -27.22
N CYS A 464 0.77 -4.30 -27.74
CA CYS A 464 1.63 -5.30 -28.37
C CYS A 464 2.35 -4.77 -29.61
N GLY A 465 1.74 -3.76 -30.30
CA GLY A 465 2.28 -3.20 -31.53
C GLY A 465 1.71 -3.85 -32.79
N GLU A 466 2.27 -3.44 -33.90
CA GLU A 466 1.83 -3.82 -35.25
C GLU A 466 2.99 -4.39 -36.03
N MET A 467 2.69 -5.21 -37.04
CA MET A 467 3.65 -5.72 -38.00
C MET A 467 3.17 -5.41 -39.43
N THR A 468 4.14 -5.14 -40.32
CA THR A 468 3.84 -4.96 -41.73
C THR A 468 3.97 -6.30 -42.45
N ARG A 469 2.90 -6.69 -43.14
CA ARG A 469 2.83 -7.90 -43.93
C ARG A 469 2.69 -7.56 -45.41
N ILE A 470 3.35 -8.31 -46.25
CA ILE A 470 3.18 -8.25 -47.71
C ILE A 470 2.04 -9.23 -48.06
N SER A 471 0.93 -8.71 -48.53
CA SER A 471 -0.22 -9.50 -48.98
C SER A 471 -0.27 -9.53 -50.51
N PRO A 472 -0.31 -10.71 -51.11
CA PRO A 472 -0.49 -10.79 -52.57
C PRO A 472 -1.94 -10.41 -52.92
N LEU A 473 -2.11 -9.44 -53.79
CA LEU A 473 -3.37 -9.08 -54.40
C LEU A 473 -3.40 -9.74 -55.81
N SER A 474 -4.15 -10.78 -55.97
CA SER A 474 -4.41 -11.35 -57.29
C SER A 474 -5.54 -10.59 -57.94
N ALA A 475 -5.21 -9.80 -59.00
CA ALA A 475 -6.20 -9.21 -59.87
C ALA A 475 -6.15 -9.84 -61.24
N LEU A 476 -7.29 -10.30 -61.73
CA LEU A 476 -7.43 -10.68 -63.15
C LEU A 476 -7.55 -9.42 -64.00
N ASN A 477 -6.63 -9.20 -64.94
CA ASN A 477 -6.80 -8.17 -65.93
C ASN A 477 -7.78 -8.62 -67.01
N GLY A 478 -8.30 -7.66 -67.83
CA GLY A 478 -9.31 -7.93 -68.87
C GLY A 478 -8.89 -8.93 -69.94
N SER A 479 -7.67 -9.45 -69.91
CA SER A 479 -7.16 -10.52 -70.78
C SER A 479 -6.99 -11.87 -70.08
N GLY A 480 -7.43 -12.02 -68.81
CA GLY A 480 -7.35 -13.27 -68.07
C GLY A 480 -5.97 -13.66 -67.54
N SER A 481 -4.99 -12.76 -67.61
CA SER A 481 -3.64 -12.99 -67.01
C SER A 481 -3.64 -12.52 -65.58
N GLU A 482 -3.09 -13.31 -64.64
CA GLU A 482 -2.83 -12.94 -63.28
C GLU A 482 -1.72 -11.87 -63.22
N ILE A 483 -2.04 -10.75 -62.60
CA ILE A 483 -1.02 -9.76 -62.24
C ILE A 483 -0.84 -9.89 -60.74
N GLU A 484 0.35 -10.28 -60.30
CA GLU A 484 0.75 -10.26 -58.91
C GLU A 484 1.02 -8.82 -58.50
N HIS A 485 0.08 -8.22 -57.77
CA HIS A 485 0.29 -7.01 -57.01
C HIS A 485 0.55 -7.35 -55.56
N TYR A 486 1.51 -6.71 -54.96
CA TYR A 486 1.79 -6.85 -53.53
C TYR A 486 1.39 -5.56 -52.84
N GLU A 487 0.59 -5.67 -51.81
CA GLU A 487 0.21 -4.55 -50.95
C GLU A 487 0.83 -4.73 -49.57
N LEU A 488 1.32 -3.61 -48.99
CA LEU A 488 1.80 -3.59 -47.63
C LEU A 488 0.60 -3.37 -46.70
N GLU A 489 0.27 -4.39 -45.92
CA GLU A 489 -0.80 -4.33 -44.94
C GLU A 489 -0.21 -4.27 -43.54
N THR A 490 -0.64 -3.28 -42.74
CA THR A 490 -0.27 -3.20 -41.31
C THR A 490 -1.32 -3.92 -40.49
N ILE A 491 -0.90 -4.96 -39.77
CA ILE A 491 -1.75 -5.78 -38.93
C ILE A 491 -1.24 -5.80 -37.50
N PRO A 492 -2.13 -5.92 -36.48
CA PRO A 492 -1.71 -6.09 -35.10
C PRO A 492 -0.80 -7.32 -34.94
N LEU A 493 0.27 -7.19 -34.16
CA LEU A 493 1.20 -8.29 -33.85
C LEU A 493 0.47 -9.46 -33.17
N ILE A 494 -0.48 -9.15 -32.27
CA ILE A 494 -1.41 -10.09 -31.67
C ILE A 494 -2.82 -9.51 -31.80
N THR A 495 -3.68 -10.18 -32.50
CA THR A 495 -5.06 -9.72 -32.72
C THR A 495 -5.89 -9.83 -31.44
N ARG A 496 -6.89 -8.95 -31.29
CA ARG A 496 -7.87 -9.05 -30.20
C ARG A 496 -8.53 -10.44 -30.14
N SER A 497 -8.85 -11.03 -31.30
CA SER A 497 -9.45 -12.35 -31.37
C SER A 497 -8.53 -13.43 -30.78
N ARG A 498 -7.23 -13.34 -31.01
CA ARG A 498 -6.25 -14.25 -30.40
C ARG A 498 -6.17 -14.07 -28.88
N LEU A 499 -6.16 -12.83 -28.38
CA LEU A 499 -6.15 -12.51 -26.95
C LEU A 499 -7.42 -13.02 -26.22
N SER A 500 -8.56 -13.13 -26.92
CA SER A 500 -9.80 -13.63 -26.33
C SER A 500 -9.91 -15.16 -26.30
N CYS A 501 -8.99 -15.88 -26.96
CA CYS A 501 -9.03 -17.33 -27.14
C CYS A 501 -7.81 -18.04 -26.53
N PHE A 502 -7.28 -17.53 -25.42
CA PHE A 502 -6.14 -18.16 -24.73
C PHE A 502 -6.55 -19.48 -24.08
N GLU A 503 -5.67 -20.47 -24.22
CA GLU A 503 -5.74 -21.68 -23.42
C GLU A 503 -5.39 -21.40 -21.95
N PRO A 504 -5.84 -22.23 -21.01
CA PRO A 504 -5.45 -22.10 -19.62
C PRO A 504 -3.91 -22.08 -19.44
N GLY A 505 -3.41 -21.04 -18.77
CA GLY A 505 -1.98 -20.81 -18.56
C GLY A 505 -1.30 -20.01 -19.67
N GLU A 506 -1.88 -19.92 -20.86
CA GLU A 506 -1.34 -19.10 -21.95
C GLU A 506 -1.43 -17.60 -21.60
N CYS A 507 -0.38 -16.86 -21.87
CA CYS A 507 -0.33 -15.43 -21.58
C CYS A 507 0.57 -14.68 -22.56
N VAL A 508 0.40 -13.35 -22.59
CA VAL A 508 1.33 -12.45 -23.30
C VAL A 508 2.04 -11.59 -22.27
N VAL A 509 3.34 -11.47 -22.43
CA VAL A 509 4.16 -10.60 -21.59
C VAL A 509 4.76 -9.48 -22.43
N LEU A 510 4.47 -8.25 -22.01
CA LEU A 510 5.08 -7.03 -22.49
C LEU A 510 6.11 -6.57 -21.45
N GLU A 511 7.31 -6.26 -21.89
CA GLU A 511 8.34 -5.63 -21.07
C GLU A 511 8.77 -4.32 -21.74
N ALA A 512 8.84 -3.24 -20.97
CA ALA A 512 9.27 -1.95 -21.48
C ALA A 512 10.73 -2.04 -22.00
N ASN A 513 11.04 -1.31 -23.05
CA ASN A 513 12.35 -1.29 -23.69
C ASN A 513 12.80 -2.67 -24.24
N CYS A 514 11.86 -3.59 -24.44
CA CYS A 514 12.12 -4.82 -25.19
C CYS A 514 11.67 -4.68 -26.64
N ASP A 515 12.45 -5.28 -27.53
CA ASP A 515 12.20 -5.33 -28.97
C ASP A 515 11.17 -6.41 -29.36
N HIS A 516 10.69 -7.16 -28.39
CA HIS A 516 9.78 -8.29 -28.62
C HIS A 516 8.61 -8.31 -27.63
N VAL A 517 7.55 -8.98 -28.07
CA VAL A 517 6.40 -9.39 -27.27
C VAL A 517 6.50 -10.88 -27.04
N LEU A 518 6.42 -11.33 -25.80
CA LEU A 518 6.54 -12.74 -25.47
C LEU A 518 5.16 -13.40 -25.37
N LEU A 519 4.88 -14.34 -26.30
CA LEU A 519 3.79 -15.30 -26.11
C LEU A 519 4.30 -16.39 -25.17
N SER A 520 3.76 -16.44 -23.97
CA SER A 520 4.28 -17.21 -22.85
C SER A 520 3.25 -18.20 -22.30
N ARG A 521 3.72 -19.02 -21.39
CA ARG A 521 2.88 -19.91 -20.59
C ARG A 521 3.31 -19.84 -19.14
N LEU A 522 2.30 -19.83 -18.24
CA LEU A 522 2.44 -19.90 -16.80
C LEU A 522 1.49 -20.99 -16.28
N GLU A 523 2.06 -22.11 -15.90
CA GLU A 523 1.25 -23.24 -15.45
C GLU A 523 0.59 -22.97 -14.11
N ARG A 524 -0.56 -23.59 -13.87
CA ARG A 524 -1.23 -23.52 -12.59
C ARG A 524 -0.41 -24.27 -11.54
N TYR A 525 -0.19 -23.64 -10.37
CA TYR A 525 0.69 -24.18 -9.33
C TYR A 525 0.38 -25.63 -8.95
N TYR A 526 -0.90 -26.02 -8.92
CA TYR A 526 -1.31 -27.37 -8.55
C TYR A 526 -1.06 -28.43 -9.65
N LEU A 527 -0.68 -28.01 -10.87
CA LEU A 527 -0.23 -28.90 -11.95
C LEU A 527 1.29 -29.08 -11.93
N CYS A 528 2.02 -28.25 -11.21
CA CYS A 528 3.46 -28.34 -11.04
C CYS A 528 3.77 -29.14 -9.77
N PRO A 529 4.46 -30.30 -9.85
CA PRO A 529 4.79 -31.12 -8.68
C PRO A 529 5.51 -30.33 -7.57
N GLU A 530 6.39 -29.41 -7.95
CA GLU A 530 7.16 -28.56 -7.05
C GLU A 530 6.29 -27.63 -6.19
N PHE A 531 5.13 -27.24 -6.71
CA PHE A 531 4.20 -26.36 -6.02
C PHE A 531 3.02 -27.11 -5.41
N SER A 532 2.59 -28.22 -6.00
CA SER A 532 1.43 -28.97 -5.54
C SER A 532 1.66 -29.72 -4.23
N SER A 533 2.92 -29.99 -3.88
CA SER A 533 3.34 -30.68 -2.66
C SER A 533 3.70 -29.72 -1.50
N LEU A 534 3.47 -28.41 -1.66
CA LEU A 534 3.79 -27.44 -0.62
C LEU A 534 2.94 -27.65 0.64
N PRO A 535 3.54 -27.48 1.82
CA PRO A 535 2.80 -27.60 3.08
C PRO A 535 1.79 -26.44 3.19
N MET A 536 0.56 -26.76 3.54
CA MET A 536 -0.48 -25.77 3.78
C MET A 536 -0.53 -25.40 5.24
N ALA A 537 -0.76 -24.12 5.53
CA ALA A 537 -0.99 -23.61 6.87
C ALA A 537 -2.48 -23.30 7.09
N SER A 538 -2.89 -23.21 8.35
CA SER A 538 -4.22 -22.72 8.72
C SER A 538 -4.10 -21.35 9.37
N GLU A 539 -4.92 -20.41 8.97
CA GLU A 539 -5.03 -19.10 9.62
C GLU A 539 -5.47 -19.22 11.10
N HIS A 540 -6.25 -20.26 11.43
CA HIS A 540 -6.70 -20.53 12.82
C HIS A 540 -5.60 -21.04 13.75
N GLU A 541 -4.46 -21.44 13.20
CA GLU A 541 -3.28 -21.84 13.98
C GLU A 541 -2.33 -20.65 14.23
N TYR A 542 -2.61 -19.50 13.63
CA TYR A 542 -1.80 -18.31 13.85
C TYR A 542 -2.00 -17.77 15.26
N THR A 543 -0.92 -17.53 15.96
CA THR A 543 -0.94 -16.99 17.32
C THR A 543 -0.25 -15.64 17.35
N CYS A 544 -0.98 -14.61 17.71
CA CYS A 544 -0.43 -13.27 17.94
C CYS A 544 0.34 -13.24 19.26
N ALA A 545 1.48 -12.55 19.27
CA ALA A 545 2.29 -12.37 20.47
C ALA A 545 1.68 -11.40 21.48
N VAL A 546 0.73 -10.57 21.04
CA VAL A 546 0.13 -9.50 21.85
C VAL A 546 -1.37 -9.74 21.98
N ASN A 547 -1.89 -9.59 23.20
CA ASN A 547 -3.32 -9.59 23.43
C ASN A 547 -3.88 -8.14 23.39
N PRO A 548 -4.66 -7.77 22.37
CA PRO A 548 -5.21 -6.41 22.25
C PRO A 548 -6.24 -6.06 23.33
N PHE A 549 -6.61 -7.02 24.20
CA PHE A 549 -7.51 -6.81 25.35
C PHE A 549 -6.77 -6.56 26.65
N ASP A 550 -5.44 -6.56 26.66
CA ASP A 550 -4.68 -6.21 27.87
C ASP A 550 -5.02 -4.79 28.32
N GLU A 551 -5.11 -4.59 29.63
CA GLU A 551 -5.50 -3.33 30.24
C GLU A 551 -4.64 -2.13 29.77
N LYS A 552 -3.37 -2.37 29.44
CA LYS A 552 -2.46 -1.32 28.95
C LYS A 552 -2.89 -0.68 27.64
N TYR A 553 -3.63 -1.42 26.78
CA TYR A 553 -4.17 -0.90 25.51
C TYR A 553 -5.59 -0.33 25.63
N LEU A 554 -6.18 -0.48 26.81
CA LEU A 554 -7.54 0.00 27.07
C LEU A 554 -7.49 1.40 27.67
N PHE A 555 -8.15 2.32 27.02
CA PHE A 555 -8.36 3.66 27.53
C PHE A 555 -9.84 3.92 27.72
N THR A 556 -10.20 4.31 28.96
CA THR A 556 -11.57 4.75 29.28
C THR A 556 -11.51 6.13 29.90
N ILE A 557 -12.09 7.10 29.23
CA ILE A 557 -12.16 8.46 29.77
C ILE A 557 -13.06 8.47 31.01
N LYS A 558 -12.52 8.96 32.12
CA LYS A 558 -13.23 9.03 33.40
C LYS A 558 -13.83 10.41 33.56
N LYS A 559 -15.15 10.46 33.68
CA LYS A 559 -15.85 11.71 34.10
C LYS A 559 -15.50 11.98 35.56
N ARG A 560 -15.28 13.23 35.90
CA ARG A 560 -15.21 13.66 37.31
C ARG A 560 -16.57 13.43 37.92
N SER A 561 -16.65 12.75 39.06
CA SER A 561 -17.89 12.65 39.83
C SER A 561 -18.34 14.08 40.15
N GLY A 562 -19.43 14.51 39.54
CA GLY A 562 -20.00 15.81 39.78
C GLY A 562 -20.19 16.02 41.29
N ARG A 563 -19.86 17.20 41.80
CA ARG A 563 -20.43 17.67 43.08
C ARG A 563 -21.95 17.47 42.93
N ARG A 564 -22.51 16.52 43.67
CA ARG A 564 -23.95 16.47 43.85
C ARG A 564 -24.39 17.90 44.18
N ALA A 565 -25.26 18.45 43.38
CA ALA A 565 -25.89 19.71 43.71
C ALA A 565 -26.44 19.55 45.12
N LEU A 566 -25.91 20.31 46.07
CA LEU A 566 -26.47 20.53 47.39
C LEU A 566 -27.75 21.33 47.20
N TRP A 567 -28.79 20.73 46.69
CA TRP A 567 -30.17 21.21 46.79
C TRP A 567 -31.11 20.05 46.42
N ASP A 568 -31.45 19.25 47.41
CA ASP A 568 -32.78 18.70 47.60
C ASP A 568 -33.49 19.53 48.65
#